data_f62a302e20ae40b37cdd816513366119
#
_entry.id   f62a302e20ae40b37cdd816513366119
#
_cell.length_a   1.000
_cell.length_b   1.000
_cell.length_c   1.000
_cell.angle_alpha   90.00
_cell.angle_beta   90.00
_cell.angle_gamma   90.00
#
_symmetry.space_group_name_H-M   'P 1'
#
loop_
_entity.id
_entity.type
_entity.pdbx_description
1 polymer ?
#
loop_
_entity_poly.entity_id
_entity_poly.type
_entity_poly.pdbx_seq_one_letter_code
_entity_poly.pdbx_strand_id
1 'polypeptide(L)'
;VRSDGSIWFTDPTYGIMSDYEGYRATPEQAARNVFRVDPGGTITSVCDDFTQPNGLCFSPDESRLYVADSAASHDDSHPRHIRVFDVAGDRLRGGAAFARIDTGVPDGIRCDADGNLWSSAGDGVHCFAP
;
A
#
# COMPACT_ATOMS: atom_id res chain seq x y z
N VAL A 1 1.33 -7.49 10.02
CA VAL A 1 2.31 -7.77 11.09
C VAL A 1 3.42 -8.60 10.49
N ARG A 2 4.67 -8.21 10.71
CA ARG A 2 5.88 -8.96 10.35
C ARG A 2 6.24 -9.99 11.42
N SER A 3 7.11 -10.93 11.06
CA SER A 3 7.63 -11.96 11.98
C SER A 3 8.43 -11.35 13.16
N ASP A 4 9.00 -10.16 12.99
CA ASP A 4 9.68 -9.40 14.04
C ASP A 4 8.73 -8.69 15.04
N GLY A 5 7.41 -8.84 14.86
CA GLY A 5 6.36 -8.22 15.67
C GLY A 5 6.02 -6.79 15.29
N SER A 6 6.68 -6.19 14.29
CA SER A 6 6.33 -4.86 13.82
C SER A 6 5.01 -4.88 13.03
N ILE A 7 4.24 -3.78 13.14
CA ILE A 7 2.98 -3.57 12.43
C ILE A 7 3.21 -2.52 11.35
N TRP A 8 2.74 -2.80 10.14
CA TRP A 8 2.84 -1.88 9.02
C TRP A 8 1.46 -1.55 8.50
N PHE A 9 1.19 -0.28 8.22
CA PHE A 9 -0.10 0.17 7.72
C PHE A 9 0.04 1.38 6.80
N THR A 10 -0.97 1.57 5.95
CA THR A 10 -1.13 2.73 5.06
C THR A 10 -2.12 3.70 5.66
N ASP A 11 -1.93 5.00 5.39
CA ASP A 11 -2.79 6.08 5.90
C ASP A 11 -3.30 6.95 4.72
N PRO A 12 -4.24 6.43 3.90
CA PRO A 12 -4.90 7.20 2.85
C PRO A 12 -5.95 8.14 3.43
N THR A 13 -6.45 9.06 2.59
CA THR A 13 -7.45 10.08 3.04
C THR A 13 -8.89 9.69 2.72
N TYR A 14 -9.20 8.47 2.30
CA TYR A 14 -10.55 8.08 1.87
C TYR A 14 -11.64 8.42 2.89
N GLY A 15 -11.43 8.11 4.16
CA GLY A 15 -12.41 8.35 5.23
C GLY A 15 -12.69 9.83 5.53
N ILE A 16 -11.90 10.76 4.97
CA ILE A 16 -12.06 12.20 5.18
C ILE A 16 -12.25 13.01 3.89
N MET A 17 -12.27 12.35 2.71
CA MET A 17 -12.48 13.02 1.43
C MET A 17 -13.92 13.50 1.24
N SER A 18 -14.89 12.77 1.79
CA SER A 18 -16.32 13.04 1.66
C SER A 18 -17.09 12.55 2.88
N ASP A 19 -18.38 12.89 2.95
CA ASP A 19 -19.27 12.40 4.01
C ASP A 19 -19.88 11.01 3.67
N TYR A 20 -19.39 10.34 2.63
CA TYR A 20 -19.87 9.03 2.21
C TYR A 20 -19.20 7.87 2.98
N GLU A 21 -17.88 7.89 3.09
CA GLU A 21 -17.11 6.84 3.77
C GLU A 21 -16.71 7.24 5.21
N GLY A 22 -16.91 8.48 5.56
CA GLY A 22 -16.60 9.02 6.87
C GLY A 22 -17.13 10.43 7.04
N TYR A 23 -16.33 11.32 7.59
CA TYR A 23 -16.67 12.73 7.73
C TYR A 23 -15.61 13.59 7.06
N ARG A 24 -16.04 14.48 6.16
CA ARG A 24 -15.14 15.38 5.45
C ARG A 24 -14.33 16.22 6.43
N ALA A 25 -13.02 16.14 6.31
CA ALA A 25 -12.08 16.89 7.14
C ALA A 25 -10.82 17.27 6.36
N THR A 26 -10.08 18.23 6.87
CA THR A 26 -8.75 18.55 6.38
C THR A 26 -7.76 17.49 6.90
N PRO A 27 -6.89 16.91 6.05
CA PRO A 27 -5.87 15.97 6.51
C PRO A 27 -4.97 16.62 7.58
N GLU A 28 -4.74 15.91 8.68
CA GLU A 28 -3.79 16.34 9.73
C GLU A 28 -2.34 16.01 9.35
N GLN A 29 -2.14 14.98 8.51
CA GLN A 29 -0.85 14.60 7.97
C GLN A 29 -0.53 15.37 6.70
N ALA A 30 0.72 15.80 6.54
CA ALA A 30 1.19 16.52 5.36
C ALA A 30 1.28 15.61 4.10
N ALA A 31 1.44 14.31 4.29
CA ALA A 31 1.52 13.29 3.26
C ALA A 31 0.66 12.07 3.61
N ARG A 32 0.38 11.23 2.62
CA ARG A 32 -0.24 9.92 2.84
C ARG A 32 0.87 8.91 2.99
N ASN A 33 1.00 8.40 4.19
CA ASN A 33 2.17 7.65 4.61
C ASN A 33 1.95 6.14 4.57
N VAL A 34 3.05 5.42 4.41
CA VAL A 34 3.19 4.06 4.92
C VAL A 34 3.90 4.14 6.25
N PHE A 35 3.30 3.64 7.30
CA PHE A 35 3.83 3.66 8.65
C PHE A 35 4.30 2.28 9.11
N ARG A 36 5.30 2.29 9.97
CA ARG A 36 5.75 1.14 10.75
C ARG A 36 5.66 1.45 12.24
N VAL A 37 5.06 0.55 12.99
CA VAL A 37 5.08 0.56 14.46
C VAL A 37 6.04 -0.55 14.90
N ASP A 38 7.06 -0.21 15.66
CA ASP A 38 7.96 -1.22 16.21
C ASP A 38 7.32 -1.95 17.42
N PRO A 39 7.89 -3.08 17.88
CA PRO A 39 7.36 -3.79 19.04
C PRO A 39 7.35 -2.96 20.34
N GLY A 40 8.12 -1.89 20.41
CA GLY A 40 8.14 -0.93 21.53
C GLY A 40 7.05 0.15 21.42
N GLY A 41 6.29 0.20 20.30
CA GLY A 41 5.21 1.15 20.07
C GLY A 41 5.64 2.45 19.38
N THR A 42 6.89 2.58 18.94
CA THR A 42 7.35 3.77 18.19
C THR A 42 6.80 3.72 16.77
N ILE A 43 6.14 4.80 16.36
CA ILE A 43 5.58 4.96 15.01
C ILE A 43 6.56 5.75 14.15
N THR A 44 6.87 5.22 12.96
CA THR A 44 7.77 5.86 11.99
C THR A 44 7.13 5.87 10.62
N SER A 45 7.15 7.00 9.92
CA SER A 45 6.84 7.06 8.48
C SER A 45 8.02 6.44 7.72
N VAL A 46 7.75 5.42 6.92
CA VAL A 46 8.76 4.71 6.13
C VAL A 46 8.68 5.01 4.64
N CYS A 47 7.56 5.62 4.21
CA CYS A 47 7.36 6.13 2.85
C CYS A 47 6.24 7.18 2.87
N ASP A 48 6.44 8.32 2.17
CA ASP A 48 5.54 9.49 2.16
C ASP A 48 5.26 10.02 0.74
N ASP A 49 5.61 9.27 -0.29
CA ASP A 49 5.51 9.67 -1.70
C ASP A 49 4.38 8.97 -2.48
N PHE A 50 3.41 8.39 -1.77
CA PHE A 50 2.18 7.86 -2.36
C PHE A 50 1.11 8.94 -2.52
N THR A 51 0.21 8.73 -3.48
CA THR A 51 -0.97 9.60 -3.62
C THR A 51 -2.13 9.07 -2.78
N GLN A 52 -2.47 7.77 -2.86
CA GLN A 52 -3.46 7.11 -2.02
C GLN A 52 -3.01 5.66 -1.75
N PRO A 53 -2.08 5.45 -0.82
CA PRO A 53 -1.61 4.12 -0.48
C PRO A 53 -2.76 3.32 0.13
N ASN A 54 -2.97 2.09 -0.34
CA ASN A 54 -4.08 1.25 0.09
C ASN A 54 -3.56 -0.12 0.57
N GLY A 55 -3.93 -1.22 -0.07
CA GLY A 55 -3.49 -2.55 0.32
C GLY A 55 -1.96 -2.67 0.38
N LEU A 56 -1.46 -3.37 1.39
CA LEU A 56 -0.05 -3.72 1.49
C LEU A 56 0.13 -5.19 1.91
N CYS A 57 1.19 -5.81 1.43
CA CYS A 57 1.61 -7.13 1.90
C CYS A 57 3.10 -7.34 1.71
N PHE A 58 3.68 -8.21 2.53
CA PHE A 58 5.06 -8.67 2.38
C PHE A 58 5.13 -9.87 1.45
N SER A 59 6.30 -10.06 0.81
CA SER A 59 6.67 -11.36 0.22
C SER A 59 6.75 -12.43 1.32
N PRO A 60 6.66 -13.74 0.97
CA PRO A 60 6.72 -14.82 1.96
C PRO A 60 7.98 -14.81 2.83
N ASP A 61 9.10 -14.37 2.29
CA ASP A 61 10.39 -14.23 2.99
C ASP A 61 10.56 -12.87 3.70
N GLU A 62 9.55 -12.01 3.61
CA GLU A 62 9.53 -10.64 4.16
C GLU A 62 10.66 -9.73 3.65
N SER A 63 11.34 -10.10 2.57
CA SER A 63 12.38 -9.27 1.96
C SER A 63 11.82 -8.12 1.13
N ARG A 64 10.56 -8.21 0.69
CA ARG A 64 9.87 -7.20 -0.12
C ARG A 64 8.56 -6.77 0.53
N LEU A 65 8.21 -5.50 0.34
CA LEU A 65 6.89 -4.94 0.64
C LEU A 65 6.25 -4.47 -0.66
N TYR A 66 5.03 -4.92 -0.91
CA TYR A 66 4.18 -4.42 -1.99
C TYR A 66 3.15 -3.47 -1.41
N VAL A 67 2.92 -2.35 -2.09
CA VAL A 67 1.91 -1.35 -1.69
C VAL A 67 1.13 -0.90 -2.92
N ALA A 68 -0.18 -1.00 -2.86
CA ALA A 68 -1.10 -0.51 -3.88
C ALA A 68 -1.26 1.02 -3.77
N ASP A 69 -1.26 1.72 -4.91
CA ASP A 69 -1.72 3.11 -5.00
C ASP A 69 -3.06 3.13 -5.74
N SER A 70 -4.13 3.49 -5.04
CA SER A 70 -5.50 3.48 -5.56
C SER A 70 -5.98 4.88 -5.96
N ALA A 71 -5.09 5.86 -6.14
CA ALA A 71 -5.44 7.26 -6.38
C ALA A 71 -6.33 7.48 -7.61
N ALA A 72 -6.16 6.65 -8.64
CA ALA A 72 -6.98 6.72 -9.85
C ALA A 72 -8.47 6.39 -9.62
N SER A 73 -8.87 5.94 -8.43
CA SER A 73 -10.29 5.78 -8.06
C SER A 73 -11.04 7.12 -8.01
N HIS A 74 -10.32 8.23 -7.81
CA HIS A 74 -10.90 9.57 -7.70
C HIS A 74 -10.37 10.55 -8.75
N ASP A 75 -9.23 10.25 -9.37
CA ASP A 75 -8.63 11.05 -10.43
C ASP A 75 -7.85 10.15 -11.39
N ASP A 76 -8.41 9.93 -12.57
CA ASP A 76 -7.86 9.05 -13.62
C ASP A 76 -6.46 9.47 -14.13
N SER A 77 -6.00 10.68 -13.81
CA SER A 77 -4.65 11.13 -14.14
C SER A 77 -3.56 10.46 -13.32
N HIS A 78 -3.93 9.84 -12.19
CA HIS A 78 -3.01 9.11 -11.34
C HIS A 78 -2.72 7.68 -11.84
N PRO A 79 -1.54 7.14 -11.53
CA PRO A 79 -1.22 5.77 -11.93
C PRO A 79 -2.05 4.74 -11.14
N ARG A 80 -2.36 3.62 -11.81
CA ARG A 80 -3.03 2.44 -11.24
C ARG A 80 -2.00 1.37 -11.06
N HIS A 81 -1.20 1.45 -10.03
CA HIS A 81 -0.05 0.57 -9.87
C HIS A 81 0.13 0.01 -8.46
N ILE A 82 0.86 -1.07 -8.40
CA ILE A 82 1.41 -1.62 -7.19
C ILE A 82 2.92 -1.36 -7.24
N ARG A 83 3.46 -0.78 -6.18
CA ARG A 83 4.90 -0.54 -6.04
C ARG A 83 5.53 -1.63 -5.18
N VAL A 84 6.79 -1.94 -5.47
CA VAL A 84 7.59 -2.89 -4.69
C VAL A 84 8.79 -2.20 -4.08
N PHE A 85 9.07 -2.51 -2.82
CA PHE A 85 10.19 -2.01 -2.05
C PHE A 85 11.00 -3.16 -1.48
N ASP A 86 12.31 -3.02 -1.43
CA ASP A 86 13.17 -3.88 -0.63
C ASP A 86 13.09 -3.45 0.84
N VAL A 87 12.93 -4.42 1.72
CA VAL A 87 12.85 -4.21 3.18
C VAL A 87 14.23 -4.35 3.78
N ALA A 88 14.79 -3.25 4.25
CA ALA A 88 16.12 -3.20 4.86
C ALA A 88 15.99 -2.86 6.37
N GLY A 89 15.68 -3.86 7.17
CA GLY A 89 15.40 -3.70 8.60
C GLY A 89 14.11 -2.91 8.84
N ASP A 90 14.24 -1.68 9.33
CA ASP A 90 13.14 -0.75 9.60
C ASP A 90 12.86 0.24 8.46
N ARG A 91 13.52 0.11 7.31
CA ARG A 91 13.47 1.03 6.17
C ARG A 91 13.07 0.35 4.89
N LEU A 92 12.49 1.14 3.99
CA LEU A 92 12.20 0.75 2.60
C LEU A 92 13.24 1.35 1.65
N ARG A 93 13.56 0.60 0.59
CA ARG A 93 14.41 1.04 -0.52
C ARG A 93 13.74 0.71 -1.84
N GLY A 94 14.02 1.49 -2.87
CA GLY A 94 13.44 1.29 -4.20
C GLY A 94 12.08 1.95 -4.32
N GLY A 95 11.01 1.19 -4.57
CA GLY A 95 9.66 1.71 -4.81
C GLY A 95 9.33 1.81 -6.29
N ALA A 96 9.93 0.95 -7.11
CA ALA A 96 9.59 0.84 -8.53
C ALA A 96 8.16 0.29 -8.71
N ALA A 97 7.53 0.61 -9.84
CA ALA A 97 6.28 -0.02 -10.24
C ALA A 97 6.52 -1.52 -10.48
N PHE A 98 5.80 -2.36 -9.75
CA PHE A 98 5.82 -3.81 -9.90
C PHE A 98 4.75 -4.27 -10.90
N ALA A 99 3.52 -3.80 -10.74
CA ALA A 99 2.39 -4.16 -11.59
C ALA A 99 1.48 -2.96 -11.82
N ARG A 100 0.72 -2.99 -12.92
CA ARG A 100 -0.34 -2.02 -13.23
C ARG A 100 -1.67 -2.76 -13.38
N ILE A 101 -2.74 -2.07 -12.99
CA ILE A 101 -4.11 -2.54 -13.15
C ILE A 101 -4.75 -1.72 -14.29
N ASP A 102 -5.22 -2.39 -15.34
CA ASP A 102 -5.79 -1.72 -16.50
C ASP A 102 -7.26 -1.34 -16.29
N THR A 103 -7.99 -2.11 -15.48
CA THR A 103 -9.41 -1.90 -15.21
C THR A 103 -9.64 -1.67 -13.71
N GLY A 104 -10.17 -0.51 -13.35
CA GLY A 104 -10.34 -0.11 -11.95
C GLY A 104 -9.00 0.29 -11.32
N VAL A 105 -8.81 -0.01 -10.06
CA VAL A 105 -7.60 0.29 -9.27
C VAL A 105 -7.21 -0.93 -8.42
N PRO A 106 -5.92 -1.08 -8.09
CA PRO A 106 -5.52 -2.04 -7.07
C PRO A 106 -6.02 -1.55 -5.71
N ASP A 107 -6.58 -2.44 -4.90
CA ASP A 107 -7.08 -2.12 -3.56
C ASP A 107 -6.50 -3.11 -2.54
N GLY A 108 -7.21 -4.20 -2.22
CA GLY A 108 -6.67 -5.26 -1.38
C GLY A 108 -5.68 -6.13 -2.13
N ILE A 109 -4.51 -6.39 -1.52
CA ILE A 109 -3.46 -7.24 -2.09
C ILE A 109 -2.97 -8.28 -1.10
N ARG A 110 -2.52 -9.45 -1.60
CA ARG A 110 -1.92 -10.53 -0.80
C ARG A 110 -0.89 -11.29 -1.60
N CYS A 111 0.17 -11.75 -0.94
CA CYS A 111 1.07 -12.75 -1.50
C CYS A 111 0.63 -14.17 -1.08
N ASP A 112 0.75 -15.12 -1.99
CA ASP A 112 0.67 -16.55 -1.66
C ASP A 112 2.04 -17.10 -1.25
N ALA A 113 2.09 -18.39 -0.91
CA ALA A 113 3.32 -19.04 -0.45
C ALA A 113 4.39 -19.19 -1.55
N ASP A 114 3.98 -19.13 -2.82
CA ASP A 114 4.88 -19.20 -3.98
C ASP A 114 5.41 -17.80 -4.37
N GLY A 115 4.95 -16.75 -3.67
CA GLY A 115 5.35 -15.35 -3.90
C GLY A 115 4.52 -14.64 -4.97
N ASN A 116 3.48 -15.28 -5.53
CA ASN A 116 2.59 -14.57 -6.44
C ASN A 116 1.79 -13.50 -5.69
N LEU A 117 1.68 -12.34 -6.29
CA LEU A 117 0.88 -11.23 -5.76
C LEU A 117 -0.52 -11.26 -6.35
N TRP A 118 -1.51 -11.34 -5.49
CA TRP A 118 -2.93 -11.28 -5.84
C TRP A 118 -3.48 -9.90 -5.49
N SER A 119 -4.16 -9.26 -6.44
CA SER A 119 -4.73 -7.92 -6.29
C SER A 119 -6.17 -7.89 -6.76
N SER A 120 -7.03 -7.23 -6.00
CA SER A 120 -8.33 -6.82 -6.52
C SER A 120 -8.15 -5.82 -7.67
N ALA A 121 -9.11 -5.83 -8.60
CA ALA A 121 -9.18 -4.96 -9.76
C ALA A 121 -10.66 -4.73 -10.13
N GLY A 122 -10.95 -3.81 -11.05
CA GLY A 122 -12.32 -3.52 -11.47
C GLY A 122 -13.00 -4.65 -12.23
N ASP A 123 -12.26 -5.56 -12.80
CA ASP A 123 -12.74 -6.72 -13.58
C ASP A 123 -12.51 -8.07 -12.88
N GLY A 124 -12.07 -8.07 -11.63
CA GLY A 124 -11.89 -9.28 -10.84
C GLY A 124 -10.65 -9.27 -9.97
N VAL A 125 -9.95 -10.41 -9.92
CA VAL A 125 -8.70 -10.57 -9.16
C VAL A 125 -7.58 -10.92 -10.11
N HIS A 126 -6.52 -10.14 -10.09
CA HIS A 126 -5.33 -10.35 -10.90
C HIS A 126 -4.24 -11.06 -10.09
N CYS A 127 -3.48 -11.93 -10.76
CA CYS A 127 -2.33 -12.64 -10.19
C CYS A 127 -1.07 -12.24 -10.97
N PHE A 128 -0.04 -11.83 -10.24
CA PHE A 128 1.25 -11.43 -10.79
C PHE A 128 2.34 -12.35 -10.22
N ALA A 129 3.15 -12.93 -11.12
CA ALA A 129 4.31 -13.72 -10.72
C ALA A 129 5.38 -12.83 -10.03
N PRO A 130 6.23 -13.42 -9.15
CA PRO A 130 7.28 -12.72 -8.42
C PRO A 130 8.30 -11.97 -9.29
#